data_18608794b5695bf77b29bebd83e42c30
#
_entry.id   18608794b5695bf77b29bebd83e42c30
#
_cell.length_a   1.000
_cell.length_b   1.000
_cell.length_c   1.000
_cell.angle_alpha   90.00
_cell.angle_beta   90.00
_cell.angle_gamma   90.00
#
_symmetry.space_group_name_H-M   'P 1'
#
loop_
_entity.id
_entity.type
_entity.pdbx_description
1 polymer ?
#
loop_
_entity_poly.entity_id
_entity_poly.type
_entity_poly.pdbx_seq_one_letter_code
_entity_poly.pdbx_strand_id
1 'polypeptide(L)'
;FSYRADGTVRRSNAPALSVDNMYKIVRDECEDVINSGKNKLGDFKSNFTSLCKDKTDAGNESLWEIPFSDGRGRVLYTWGVKHNAKDQYTKQAQGGVNGPLPYLYYDYDNEDVRRDITCVPYDWSNESKAKQQLRKVNKWCFGKLRYEWMNRIVTSTNDDGLNFQYMRLADVYLMAAEAINQISGP
;
A
#
# COMPACT_ATOMS: atom_id res chain seq x y z
N PHE A 1 -4.43 20.03 -9.56
CA PHE A 1 -3.16 20.01 -10.29
C PHE A 1 -3.18 18.97 -11.41
N SER A 2 -2.54 19.24 -12.53
CA SER A 2 -2.32 18.24 -13.58
C SER A 2 -0.88 18.36 -14.09
N TYR A 3 -0.25 17.20 -14.35
CA TYR A 3 1.08 17.14 -14.94
C TYR A 3 0.99 17.22 -16.46
N ARG A 4 1.91 17.91 -17.08
CA ARG A 4 2.13 17.89 -18.52
C ARG A 4 3.22 16.88 -18.88
N ALA A 5 3.28 16.50 -20.15
CA ALA A 5 4.33 15.61 -20.67
C ALA A 5 5.75 16.17 -20.52
N ASP A 6 5.90 17.49 -20.39
CA ASP A 6 7.17 18.19 -20.13
C ASP A 6 7.56 18.24 -18.65
N GLY A 7 6.80 17.58 -17.77
CA GLY A 7 7.04 17.55 -16.33
C GLY A 7 6.54 18.79 -15.57
N THR A 8 5.94 19.76 -16.25
CA THR A 8 5.41 20.94 -15.57
C THR A 8 4.07 20.66 -14.91
N VAL A 9 3.80 21.31 -13.76
CA VAL A 9 2.54 21.21 -13.02
C VAL A 9 1.62 22.35 -13.46
N ARG A 10 0.42 22.01 -13.93
CA ARG A 10 -0.64 22.99 -14.18
C ARG A 10 -1.28 23.41 -12.87
N ARG A 11 -1.41 24.71 -12.66
CA ARG A 11 -2.22 25.30 -11.59
C ARG A 11 -3.47 25.95 -12.17
N SER A 12 -4.55 25.95 -11.43
CA SER A 12 -5.76 26.70 -11.80
C SER A 12 -5.49 28.19 -11.66
N ASN A 13 -6.06 28.98 -12.58
CA ASN A 13 -6.07 30.44 -12.47
C ASN A 13 -7.27 30.97 -11.67
N ALA A 14 -8.18 30.09 -11.23
CA ALA A 14 -9.32 30.47 -10.40
C ALA A 14 -8.82 30.85 -9.00
N PRO A 15 -9.17 32.02 -8.44
CA PRO A 15 -8.71 32.45 -7.11
C PRO A 15 -9.10 31.47 -5.99
N ALA A 16 -10.29 30.86 -6.09
CA ALA A 16 -10.74 29.84 -5.14
C ALA A 16 -9.91 28.54 -5.16
N LEU A 17 -9.18 28.29 -6.24
CA LEU A 17 -8.29 27.14 -6.42
C LEU A 17 -6.81 27.55 -6.36
N SER A 18 -6.50 28.67 -5.69
CA SER A 18 -5.11 29.02 -5.38
C SER A 18 -4.47 27.96 -4.50
N VAL A 19 -3.13 27.82 -4.56
CA VAL A 19 -2.40 26.83 -3.77
C VAL A 19 -2.72 26.95 -2.28
N ASP A 20 -2.69 28.18 -1.76
CA ASP A 20 -2.95 28.45 -0.34
C ASP A 20 -4.38 28.09 0.07
N ASN A 21 -5.37 28.39 -0.76
CA ASN A 21 -6.75 27.99 -0.48
C ASN A 21 -6.92 26.47 -0.53
N MET A 22 -6.26 25.79 -1.47
CA MET A 22 -6.35 24.33 -1.55
C MET A 22 -5.71 23.65 -0.34
N TYR A 23 -4.58 24.13 0.16
CA TYR A 23 -3.99 23.58 1.39
C TYR A 23 -4.88 23.83 2.62
N LYS A 24 -5.55 24.99 2.72
CA LYS A 24 -6.53 25.22 3.80
C LYS A 24 -7.69 24.23 3.74
N ILE A 25 -8.26 24.00 2.55
CA ILE A 25 -9.32 23.00 2.36
C ILE A 25 -8.82 21.60 2.74
N VAL A 26 -7.63 21.19 2.29
CA VAL A 26 -7.06 19.88 2.65
C VAL A 26 -6.90 19.75 4.16
N ARG A 27 -6.37 20.77 4.84
CA ARG A 27 -6.25 20.76 6.31
C ARG A 27 -7.62 20.56 6.95
N ASP A 28 -8.59 21.40 6.61
CA ASP A 28 -9.91 21.43 7.26
C ASP A 28 -10.65 20.07 7.05
N GLU A 29 -10.67 19.56 5.83
CA GLU A 29 -11.29 18.25 5.53
C GLU A 29 -10.58 17.09 6.23
N CYS A 30 -9.25 17.11 6.30
CA CYS A 30 -8.50 16.09 7.02
C CYS A 30 -8.75 16.17 8.54
N GLU A 31 -8.80 17.38 9.11
CA GLU A 31 -9.12 17.58 10.53
C GLU A 31 -10.54 17.09 10.84
N ASP A 32 -11.50 17.32 9.97
CA ASP A 32 -12.88 16.82 10.14
C ASP A 32 -12.91 15.29 10.17
N VAL A 33 -12.19 14.61 9.26
CA VAL A 33 -12.08 13.16 9.28
C VAL A 33 -11.42 12.65 10.57
N ILE A 34 -10.29 13.24 10.98
CA ILE A 34 -9.57 12.86 12.20
C ILE A 34 -10.45 13.08 13.45
N ASN A 35 -11.06 14.27 13.58
CA ASN A 35 -11.86 14.65 14.73
C ASN A 35 -13.20 13.90 14.81
N SER A 36 -13.65 13.32 13.70
CA SER A 36 -14.86 12.49 13.71
C SER A 36 -14.74 11.26 14.63
N GLY A 37 -13.50 10.79 14.87
CA GLY A 37 -13.21 9.62 15.68
C GLY A 37 -13.80 8.30 15.17
N LYS A 38 -14.34 8.30 13.94
CA LYS A 38 -14.99 7.11 13.34
C LYS A 38 -14.00 6.03 12.97
N ASN A 39 -12.77 6.41 12.63
CA ASN A 39 -11.70 5.50 12.26
C ASN A 39 -10.52 5.62 13.22
N LYS A 40 -9.70 4.58 13.32
CA LYS A 40 -8.55 4.52 14.22
C LYS A 40 -7.33 3.99 13.47
N LEU A 41 -6.14 4.58 13.76
CA LEU A 41 -4.88 3.98 13.35
C LEU A 41 -4.71 2.65 14.08
N GLY A 42 -4.31 1.63 13.31
CA GLY A 42 -4.04 0.31 13.81
C GLY A 42 -2.55 -0.05 13.79
N ASP A 43 -2.26 -1.29 14.12
CA ASP A 43 -0.93 -1.86 13.90
C ASP A 43 -0.65 -1.99 12.40
N PHE A 44 0.54 -1.55 11.97
CA PHE A 44 0.90 -1.45 10.56
C PHE A 44 0.82 -2.81 9.83
N LYS A 45 1.34 -3.88 10.45
CA LYS A 45 1.26 -5.23 9.89
C LYS A 45 -0.16 -5.75 9.86
N SER A 46 -0.91 -5.53 10.94
CA SER A 46 -2.28 -6.00 11.07
C SER A 46 -3.21 -5.40 10.03
N ASN A 47 -3.04 -4.12 9.67
CA ASN A 47 -3.80 -3.49 8.60
C ASN A 47 -3.69 -4.27 7.29
N PHE A 48 -2.46 -4.59 6.84
CA PHE A 48 -2.26 -5.30 5.58
C PHE A 48 -2.57 -6.80 5.67
N THR A 49 -2.37 -7.41 6.83
CA THR A 49 -2.75 -8.80 7.05
C THR A 49 -4.28 -8.97 7.01
N SER A 50 -5.02 -8.03 7.59
CA SER A 50 -6.48 -8.01 7.55
C SER A 50 -7.01 -7.79 6.13
N LEU A 51 -6.39 -6.89 5.37
CA LEU A 51 -6.70 -6.68 3.97
C LEU A 51 -6.50 -7.96 3.14
N CYS A 52 -5.36 -8.65 3.30
CA CYS A 52 -5.10 -9.92 2.61
C CYS A 52 -6.07 -11.04 3.02
N LYS A 53 -6.67 -10.97 4.21
CA LYS A 53 -7.68 -11.92 4.71
C LYS A 53 -9.11 -11.54 4.38
N ASP A 54 -9.32 -10.46 3.63
CA ASP A 54 -10.64 -9.88 3.37
C ASP A 54 -11.41 -9.59 4.67
N LYS A 55 -10.72 -8.97 5.63
CA LYS A 55 -11.24 -8.62 6.96
C LYS A 55 -11.02 -7.14 7.28
N THR A 56 -11.56 -6.31 6.42
CA THR A 56 -11.54 -4.86 6.63
C THR A 56 -12.85 -4.41 7.27
N ASP A 57 -12.80 -4.20 8.57
CA ASP A 57 -13.97 -3.80 9.35
C ASP A 57 -14.11 -2.28 9.36
N ALA A 58 -15.36 -1.80 9.39
CA ALA A 58 -15.66 -0.38 9.56
C ALA A 58 -15.06 0.16 10.87
N GLY A 59 -14.55 1.39 10.83
CA GLY A 59 -13.92 2.02 11.99
C GLY A 59 -12.44 1.71 12.19
N ASN A 60 -11.88 0.80 11.42
CA ASN A 60 -10.44 0.55 11.35
C ASN A 60 -9.73 1.58 10.46
N GLU A 61 -8.49 1.31 10.11
CA GLU A 61 -7.63 2.26 9.38
C GLU A 61 -8.08 2.52 7.94
N SER A 62 -8.70 1.53 7.27
CA SER A 62 -9.14 1.64 5.88
C SER A 62 -10.35 2.58 5.75
N LEU A 63 -10.25 3.58 4.89
CA LEU A 63 -11.31 4.56 4.62
C LEU A 63 -12.01 4.28 3.29
N TRP A 64 -11.24 3.88 2.29
CA TRP A 64 -11.77 3.60 0.96
C TRP A 64 -11.01 2.47 0.28
N GLU A 65 -11.77 1.47 -0.14
CA GLU A 65 -11.27 0.34 -0.90
C GLU A 65 -12.02 0.19 -2.21
N ILE A 66 -11.29 -0.16 -3.26
CA ILE A 66 -11.89 -0.60 -4.52
C ILE A 66 -12.01 -2.12 -4.44
N PRO A 67 -13.22 -2.68 -4.37
CA PRO A 67 -13.42 -4.09 -4.15
C PRO A 67 -13.15 -4.91 -5.42
N PHE A 68 -12.55 -6.07 -5.22
CA PHE A 68 -12.43 -7.12 -6.23
C PHE A 68 -13.00 -8.43 -5.68
N SER A 69 -13.80 -9.12 -6.50
CA SER A 69 -14.25 -10.48 -6.16
C SER A 69 -13.16 -11.51 -6.45
N ASP A 70 -13.29 -12.68 -5.86
CA ASP A 70 -12.49 -13.85 -6.20
C ASP A 70 -12.48 -14.09 -7.72
N GLY A 71 -11.34 -14.48 -8.25
CA GLY A 71 -11.16 -14.63 -9.69
C GLY A 71 -10.92 -13.30 -10.44
N ARG A 72 -10.77 -12.20 -9.74
CA ARG A 72 -10.55 -10.85 -10.32
C ARG A 72 -9.42 -10.13 -9.60
N GLY A 73 -8.81 -9.18 -10.32
CA GLY A 73 -7.77 -8.31 -9.79
C GLY A 73 -6.35 -8.86 -10.00
N ARG A 74 -5.39 -7.94 -9.95
CA ARG A 74 -3.94 -8.20 -10.07
C ARG A 74 -3.14 -7.37 -9.08
N VAL A 75 -3.76 -6.93 -7.99
CA VAL A 75 -3.12 -6.07 -6.99
C VAL A 75 -1.96 -6.84 -6.35
N LEU A 76 -2.24 -8.04 -5.87
CA LEU A 76 -1.26 -8.90 -5.24
C LEU A 76 -0.19 -9.40 -6.24
N TYR A 77 -0.60 -9.74 -7.48
CA TYR A 77 0.32 -10.10 -8.54
C TYR A 77 1.35 -8.99 -8.82
N THR A 78 0.90 -7.75 -8.83
CA THR A 78 1.75 -6.59 -9.13
C THR A 78 2.62 -6.18 -7.95
N TRP A 79 2.07 -6.18 -6.74
CA TRP A 79 2.68 -5.59 -5.55
C TRP A 79 3.03 -6.58 -4.43
N GLY A 80 2.74 -7.86 -4.62
CA GLY A 80 2.99 -8.90 -3.62
C GLY A 80 4.35 -9.57 -3.73
N VAL A 81 4.66 -10.38 -2.72
CA VAL A 81 5.88 -11.17 -2.65
C VAL A 81 5.89 -12.23 -3.76
N LYS A 82 7.07 -12.50 -4.32
CA LYS A 82 7.27 -13.46 -5.42
C LYS A 82 7.16 -14.91 -4.94
N HIS A 83 6.34 -15.68 -5.67
CA HIS A 83 6.30 -17.14 -5.65
C HIS A 83 6.83 -17.67 -6.98
N ASN A 84 7.85 -18.53 -6.98
CA ASN A 84 8.53 -18.94 -8.19
C ASN A 84 7.84 -20.08 -8.93
N ALA A 85 6.95 -20.83 -8.26
CA ALA A 85 6.17 -21.91 -8.82
C ALA A 85 4.86 -22.11 -8.08
N LYS A 86 4.12 -23.18 -8.43
CA LYS A 86 3.03 -23.71 -7.61
C LYS A 86 3.57 -24.16 -6.26
N ASP A 87 2.94 -23.71 -5.20
CA ASP A 87 3.30 -24.06 -3.83
C ASP A 87 2.05 -24.17 -2.92
N GLN A 88 2.25 -24.09 -1.60
CA GLN A 88 1.17 -24.17 -0.62
C GLN A 88 0.24 -22.95 -0.61
N TYR A 89 0.59 -21.83 -1.26
CA TYR A 89 -0.16 -20.57 -1.27
C TYR A 89 -0.74 -20.23 -2.65
N THR A 90 -0.11 -20.70 -3.72
CA THR A 90 -0.48 -20.38 -5.09
C THR A 90 -0.47 -21.61 -6.00
N LYS A 91 -1.32 -21.60 -7.03
CA LYS A 91 -1.37 -22.71 -8.02
C LYS A 91 -0.35 -22.59 -9.13
N GLN A 92 0.36 -21.48 -9.22
CA GLN A 92 1.39 -21.18 -10.22
C GLN A 92 2.32 -20.08 -9.73
N ALA A 93 3.36 -19.77 -10.50
CA ALA A 93 4.22 -18.63 -10.21
C ALA A 93 3.42 -17.31 -10.17
N GLN A 94 3.61 -16.50 -9.12
CA GLN A 94 2.85 -15.28 -8.82
C GLN A 94 3.74 -14.18 -8.24
N GLY A 95 3.27 -12.93 -8.30
CA GLY A 95 3.85 -11.82 -7.57
C GLY A 95 5.24 -11.37 -7.99
N GLY A 96 5.78 -10.42 -7.26
CA GLY A 96 7.15 -9.92 -7.41
C GLY A 96 7.41 -9.16 -8.72
N VAL A 97 6.38 -8.58 -9.33
CA VAL A 97 6.52 -7.77 -10.55
C VAL A 97 7.18 -6.45 -10.21
N ASN A 98 6.72 -5.79 -9.15
CA ASN A 98 7.30 -4.57 -8.63
C ASN A 98 7.93 -4.80 -7.26
N GLY A 99 8.94 -3.99 -6.96
CA GLY A 99 9.62 -4.03 -5.66
C GLY A 99 10.30 -2.71 -5.34
N PRO A 100 10.73 -2.52 -4.09
CA PRO A 100 11.40 -1.32 -3.66
C PRO A 100 12.80 -1.23 -4.27
N LEU A 101 13.27 -0.02 -4.47
CA LEU A 101 14.69 0.22 -4.70
C LEU A 101 15.45 -0.01 -3.38
N PRO A 102 16.68 -0.53 -3.45
CA PRO A 102 17.41 -0.91 -2.25
C PRO A 102 17.58 0.20 -1.20
N TYR A 103 17.79 1.43 -1.66
CA TYR A 103 18.00 2.56 -0.75
C TYR A 103 16.75 2.84 0.12
N LEU A 104 15.52 2.55 -0.34
CA LEU A 104 14.34 2.70 0.50
C LEU A 104 14.43 1.89 1.79
N TYR A 105 15.01 0.69 1.73
CA TYR A 105 15.22 -0.12 2.93
C TYR A 105 16.20 0.52 3.90
N TYR A 106 17.27 1.12 3.37
CA TYR A 106 18.31 1.76 4.17
C TYR A 106 17.95 3.16 4.66
N ASP A 107 16.92 3.78 4.09
CA ASP A 107 16.35 5.06 4.55
C ASP A 107 15.47 4.90 5.81
N TYR A 108 15.01 3.66 6.10
CA TYR A 108 14.31 3.38 7.35
C TYR A 108 15.29 3.27 8.53
N ASP A 109 14.88 3.78 9.69
CA ASP A 109 15.58 3.48 10.93
C ASP A 109 15.55 1.97 11.22
N ASN A 110 16.60 1.47 11.89
CA ASN A 110 16.73 0.04 12.17
C ASN A 110 15.59 -0.51 13.05
N GLU A 111 15.00 0.33 13.89
CA GLU A 111 13.90 -0.01 14.77
C GLU A 111 12.51 0.22 14.13
N ASP A 112 12.44 0.79 12.93
CA ASP A 112 11.18 1.03 12.25
C ASP A 112 10.57 -0.28 11.74
N VAL A 113 9.55 -0.76 12.44
CA VAL A 113 8.83 -2.00 12.10
C VAL A 113 8.20 -1.99 10.71
N ARG A 114 7.98 -0.79 10.11
CA ARG A 114 7.43 -0.65 8.76
C ARG A 114 8.39 -1.12 7.69
N ARG A 115 9.71 -1.02 7.95
CA ARG A 115 10.77 -1.43 7.02
C ARG A 115 10.60 -2.87 6.55
N ASP A 116 10.54 -3.81 7.47
CA ASP A 116 10.52 -5.25 7.18
C ASP A 116 9.14 -5.75 6.70
N ILE A 117 8.11 -4.93 6.91
CA ILE A 117 6.80 -5.16 6.31
C ILE A 117 6.76 -4.64 4.87
N THR A 118 7.37 -3.49 4.61
CA THR A 118 7.34 -2.85 3.27
C THR A 118 8.35 -3.45 2.31
N CYS A 119 9.57 -3.75 2.78
CA CYS A 119 10.68 -4.21 1.96
C CYS A 119 11.02 -5.66 2.31
N VAL A 120 10.72 -6.60 1.41
CA VAL A 120 10.91 -8.04 1.63
C VAL A 120 12.11 -8.55 0.84
N PRO A 121 13.16 -9.05 1.53
CA PRO A 121 14.39 -9.50 0.89
C PRO A 121 14.34 -10.94 0.38
N TYR A 122 13.16 -11.57 0.37
CA TYR A 122 13.00 -12.97 -0.02
C TYR A 122 11.96 -13.17 -1.11
N ASP A 123 11.98 -14.33 -1.72
CA ASP A 123 10.89 -14.95 -2.47
C ASP A 123 10.66 -16.39 -1.98
N TRP A 124 9.64 -17.04 -2.50
CA TRP A 124 9.33 -18.43 -2.22
C TRP A 124 10.00 -19.34 -3.26
N SER A 125 10.66 -20.39 -2.79
CA SER A 125 11.41 -21.35 -3.63
C SER A 125 10.51 -22.07 -4.64
N ASN A 126 11.15 -22.71 -5.62
CA ASN A 126 10.46 -23.49 -6.65
C ASN A 126 10.20 -24.94 -6.17
N GLU A 127 9.44 -25.09 -5.09
CA GLU A 127 9.11 -26.37 -4.48
C GLU A 127 7.63 -26.41 -4.11
N SER A 128 7.02 -27.60 -4.08
CA SER A 128 5.61 -27.76 -3.68
C SER A 128 5.33 -27.37 -2.22
N LYS A 129 6.35 -27.46 -1.36
CA LYS A 129 6.41 -26.90 0.00
C LYS A 129 7.49 -25.84 0.04
N ALA A 130 7.20 -24.74 -0.64
CA ALA A 130 8.17 -23.66 -0.82
C ALA A 130 8.66 -23.09 0.51
N LYS A 131 9.94 -22.73 0.52
CA LYS A 131 10.61 -22.04 1.64
C LYS A 131 11.04 -20.66 1.19
N GLN A 132 11.14 -19.75 2.14
CA GLN A 132 11.70 -18.43 1.89
C GLN A 132 13.19 -18.57 1.52
N GLN A 133 13.60 -17.89 0.47
CA GLN A 133 14.98 -17.81 0.02
C GLN A 133 15.35 -16.36 -0.29
N LEU A 134 16.58 -15.96 0.04
CA LEU A 134 17.04 -14.60 -0.18
C LEU A 134 17.09 -14.26 -1.67
N ARG A 135 16.63 -13.07 -2.01
CA ARG A 135 16.76 -12.49 -3.34
C ARG A 135 17.96 -11.56 -3.43
N LYS A 136 18.43 -11.35 -4.66
CA LYS A 136 19.37 -10.25 -4.94
C LYS A 136 18.74 -8.92 -4.52
N VAL A 137 19.56 -8.02 -3.95
CA VAL A 137 19.11 -6.75 -3.40
C VAL A 137 18.29 -5.89 -4.37
N ASN A 138 18.62 -5.94 -5.67
CA ASN A 138 17.89 -5.22 -6.73
C ASN A 138 16.63 -5.95 -7.22
N LYS A 139 16.21 -7.02 -6.55
CA LYS A 139 15.04 -7.84 -6.88
C LYS A 139 14.12 -8.06 -5.68
N TRP A 140 14.28 -7.29 -4.61
CA TRP A 140 13.41 -7.39 -3.45
C TRP A 140 11.96 -7.10 -3.82
N CYS A 141 11.03 -7.63 -3.02
CA CYS A 141 9.60 -7.45 -3.22
C CYS A 141 9.05 -6.40 -2.29
N PHE A 142 7.95 -5.75 -2.69
CA PHE A 142 7.07 -5.12 -1.71
C PHE A 142 6.39 -6.20 -0.87
N GLY A 143 6.22 -5.95 0.43
CA GLY A 143 5.79 -6.94 1.38
C GLY A 143 4.51 -6.61 2.14
N LYS A 144 3.87 -5.48 1.84
CA LYS A 144 2.56 -5.12 2.45
C LYS A 144 1.46 -6.11 2.07
N LEU A 145 1.57 -6.73 0.88
CA LEU A 145 0.61 -7.69 0.36
C LEU A 145 1.31 -9.03 0.15
N ARG A 146 0.74 -10.12 0.71
CA ARG A 146 1.38 -11.44 0.69
C ARG A 146 0.35 -12.53 0.47
N TYR A 147 0.65 -13.46 -0.43
CA TYR A 147 -0.18 -14.65 -0.66
C TYR A 147 -0.28 -15.53 0.58
N GLU A 148 0.79 -15.63 1.36
CA GLU A 148 0.83 -16.38 2.62
C GLU A 148 -0.07 -15.82 3.72
N TRP A 149 -0.61 -14.63 3.54
CA TRP A 149 -1.59 -14.02 4.45
C TRP A 149 -3.05 -14.22 4.01
N MET A 150 -3.27 -14.70 2.79
CA MET A 150 -4.62 -14.92 2.29
C MET A 150 -5.28 -16.13 2.94
N ASN A 151 -6.61 -16.11 3.03
CA ASN A 151 -7.41 -17.23 3.55
C ASN A 151 -7.64 -18.34 2.50
N ARG A 152 -7.18 -18.15 1.28
CA ARG A 152 -7.36 -19.09 0.17
C ARG A 152 -6.12 -19.20 -0.70
N ILE A 153 -6.07 -20.24 -1.51
CA ILE A 153 -5.02 -20.44 -2.51
C ILE A 153 -5.42 -19.74 -3.80
N VAL A 154 -4.56 -18.87 -4.30
CA VAL A 154 -4.76 -18.15 -5.57
C VAL A 154 -4.47 -19.07 -6.76
N THR A 155 -5.34 -19.05 -7.77
CA THR A 155 -5.31 -20.01 -8.88
C THR A 155 -4.66 -19.48 -10.15
N SER A 156 -4.72 -18.17 -10.40
CA SER A 156 -4.16 -17.53 -11.60
C SER A 156 -3.64 -16.13 -11.31
N THR A 157 -2.98 -15.52 -12.28
CA THR A 157 -2.44 -14.15 -12.15
C THR A 157 -3.51 -13.05 -12.09
N ASN A 158 -4.76 -13.40 -12.37
CA ASN A 158 -5.90 -12.47 -12.33
C ASN A 158 -6.91 -12.85 -11.24
N ASP A 159 -6.50 -13.65 -10.27
CA ASP A 159 -7.37 -14.25 -9.25
C ASP A 159 -6.89 -13.87 -7.85
N ASP A 160 -6.49 -12.65 -7.60
CA ASP A 160 -6.12 -12.31 -6.21
C ASP A 160 -7.33 -11.95 -5.32
N GLY A 161 -8.42 -11.42 -5.89
CA GLY A 161 -9.62 -11.07 -5.12
C GLY A 161 -9.35 -10.05 -4.00
N LEU A 162 -8.18 -9.45 -4.02
CA LEU A 162 -7.74 -8.51 -3.00
C LEU A 162 -8.24 -7.11 -3.32
N ASN A 163 -8.91 -6.48 -2.37
CA ASN A 163 -9.31 -5.08 -2.50
C ASN A 163 -8.09 -4.17 -2.64
N PHE A 164 -8.20 -3.18 -3.50
CA PHE A 164 -7.20 -2.11 -3.57
C PHE A 164 -7.53 -1.05 -2.51
N GLN A 165 -6.73 -0.98 -1.46
CA GLN A 165 -6.86 0.03 -0.41
C GLN A 165 -6.41 1.39 -0.96
N TYR A 166 -7.39 2.20 -1.40
CA TYR A 166 -7.12 3.47 -2.05
C TYR A 166 -6.75 4.57 -1.05
N MET A 167 -7.42 4.58 0.10
CA MET A 167 -7.18 5.57 1.15
C MET A 167 -7.35 4.96 2.54
N ARG A 168 -6.49 5.32 3.45
CA ARG A 168 -6.52 4.93 4.85
C ARG A 168 -6.24 6.13 5.76
N LEU A 169 -6.57 6.01 7.03
CA LEU A 169 -6.46 7.11 7.98
C LEU A 169 -5.02 7.66 8.09
N ALA A 170 -4.00 6.81 7.94
CA ALA A 170 -2.61 7.25 7.90
C ALA A 170 -2.34 8.25 6.77
N ASP A 171 -2.97 8.06 5.60
CA ASP A 171 -2.84 8.99 4.47
C ASP A 171 -3.48 10.34 4.79
N VAL A 172 -4.59 10.35 5.52
CA VAL A 172 -5.25 11.58 5.99
C VAL A 172 -4.35 12.36 6.95
N TYR A 173 -3.70 11.68 7.91
CA TYR A 173 -2.73 12.34 8.80
C TYR A 173 -1.54 12.93 8.04
N LEU A 174 -1.03 12.23 7.03
CA LEU A 174 0.08 12.73 6.21
C LEU A 174 -0.34 13.93 5.36
N MET A 175 -1.54 13.89 4.77
CA MET A 175 -2.09 15.03 4.01
C MET A 175 -2.33 16.25 4.93
N ALA A 176 -2.84 16.04 6.14
CA ALA A 176 -3.00 17.10 7.13
C ALA A 176 -1.65 17.74 7.50
N ALA A 177 -0.65 16.90 7.79
CA ALA A 177 0.70 17.36 8.13
C ALA A 177 1.35 18.17 6.99
N GLU A 178 1.23 17.70 5.74
CA GLU A 178 1.70 18.43 4.56
C GLU A 178 0.99 19.79 4.45
N ALA A 179 -0.34 19.80 4.55
CA ALA A 179 -1.12 21.04 4.41
C ALA A 179 -0.76 22.06 5.51
N ILE A 180 -0.66 21.62 6.76
CA ILE A 180 -0.27 22.48 7.89
C ILE A 180 1.13 23.05 7.67
N ASN A 181 2.09 22.21 7.27
CA ASN A 181 3.46 22.63 6.99
C ASN A 181 3.52 23.68 5.86
N GLN A 182 2.71 23.54 4.82
CA GLN A 182 2.64 24.51 3.71
C GLN A 182 1.98 25.84 4.10
N ILE A 183 1.05 25.82 5.08
CA ILE A 183 0.35 27.04 5.54
C ILE A 183 1.17 27.80 6.58
N SER A 184 1.76 27.10 7.54
CA SER A 184 2.35 27.68 8.75
C SER A 184 3.88 27.55 8.82
N GLY A 185 4.49 26.77 7.92
CA GLY A 185 5.90 26.38 8.00
C GLY A 185 6.13 25.28 9.05
N PRO A 186 7.37 24.77 9.14
CA PRO A 186 7.77 23.76 10.12
C PRO A 186 7.77 24.33 11.54
#